data_2b3bc3127e56de9bde1096aef90e6ded
#
_entry.id   2b3bc3127e56de9bde1096aef90e6ded
#
_cell.length_a   1.000
_cell.length_b   1.000
_cell.length_c   1.000
_cell.angle_alpha   90.00
_cell.angle_beta   90.00
_cell.angle_gamma   90.00
#
_symmetry.space_group_name_H-M   'P 1'
#
loop_
_entity.id
_entity.type
_entity.pdbx_description
1 polymer ?
#
loop_
_entity_poly.entity_id
_entity_poly.type
_entity_poly.pdbx_seq_one_letter_code
_entity_poly.pdbx_strand_id
1 'polypeptide(L)'
;MDKSILFTPGKIGPLTLRNRTIRAAAFESMCPGNAPSEQLFNYHTSVAAGGIGMTNIAYAAVTQSGLSFERQLWMRPGIISRGMDSRPPQAHRRYP
;
A
#
# COMPACT_ATOMS: atom_id res chain seq x y z
N MET A 1 -23.54 17.99 2.74
CA MET A 1 -22.85 16.93 3.47
C MET A 1 -21.89 17.54 4.49
N ASP A 2 -21.92 17.02 5.71
CA ASP A 2 -20.99 17.47 6.72
C ASP A 2 -19.63 16.81 6.50
N LYS A 3 -18.69 17.59 6.01
CA LYS A 3 -17.35 17.09 5.68
C LYS A 3 -16.53 16.76 6.93
N SER A 4 -16.93 17.25 8.10
CA SER A 4 -16.15 17.00 9.32
C SER A 4 -16.11 15.52 9.69
N ILE A 5 -17.14 14.76 9.37
CA ILE A 5 -17.16 13.33 9.65
C ILE A 5 -16.08 12.60 8.88
N LEU A 6 -15.86 12.96 7.61
CA LEU A 6 -14.83 12.32 6.78
C LEU A 6 -13.43 12.54 7.35
N PHE A 7 -13.21 13.67 8.01
CA PHE A 7 -11.89 14.05 8.48
C PHE A 7 -11.71 13.84 9.98
N THR A 8 -12.59 13.08 10.61
CA THR A 8 -12.42 12.65 12.00
C THR A 8 -11.79 11.25 12.03
N PRO A 9 -11.11 10.90 13.14
CA PRO A 9 -10.51 9.57 13.25
C PRO A 9 -11.56 8.46 13.10
N GLY A 10 -11.18 7.38 12.46
CA GLY A 10 -12.02 6.19 12.29
C GLY A 10 -11.29 4.96 12.75
N LYS A 11 -12.04 3.91 13.11
CA LYS A 11 -11.46 2.66 13.56
C LYS A 11 -11.84 1.52 12.63
N ILE A 12 -10.85 0.66 12.36
CA ILE A 12 -11.07 -0.62 11.71
C ILE A 12 -10.45 -1.68 12.63
N GLY A 13 -11.29 -2.38 13.40
CA GLY A 13 -10.80 -3.29 14.43
C GLY A 13 -9.91 -2.55 15.43
N PRO A 14 -8.68 -3.04 15.70
CA PRO A 14 -7.76 -2.36 16.61
C PRO A 14 -7.05 -1.16 15.99
N LEU A 15 -7.24 -0.92 14.70
CA LEU A 15 -6.50 0.10 13.97
C LEU A 15 -7.28 1.41 13.99
N THR A 16 -6.60 2.49 14.39
CA THR A 16 -7.17 3.84 14.34
C THR A 16 -6.57 4.61 13.19
N LEU A 17 -7.43 5.07 12.27
CA LEU A 17 -7.02 5.87 11.12
C LEU A 17 -7.20 7.34 11.45
N ARG A 18 -6.32 8.19 10.90
CA ARG A 18 -6.41 9.64 11.12
C ARG A 18 -7.67 10.27 10.55
N ASN A 19 -8.26 9.65 9.54
CA ASN A 19 -9.55 10.06 8.98
C ASN A 19 -10.23 8.87 8.35
N ARG A 20 -11.42 9.08 7.81
CA ARG A 20 -12.27 7.99 7.30
C ARG A 20 -12.20 7.83 5.79
N THR A 21 -11.08 8.20 5.18
CA THR A 21 -10.90 8.03 3.74
C THR A 21 -9.96 6.85 3.47
N ILE A 22 -10.33 6.05 2.48
CA ILE A 22 -9.54 4.87 2.10
C ILE A 22 -9.40 4.88 0.58
N ARG A 23 -8.15 4.79 0.10
CA ARG A 23 -7.91 4.63 -1.32
C ARG A 23 -8.18 3.17 -1.68
N ALA A 24 -9.13 2.95 -2.58
CA ALA A 24 -9.41 1.61 -3.06
C ALA A 24 -8.21 1.06 -3.84
N ALA A 25 -8.02 -0.26 -3.79
CA ALA A 25 -6.96 -0.90 -4.55
C ALA A 25 -7.18 -0.70 -6.04
N ALA A 26 -6.10 -0.32 -6.74
CA ALA A 26 -6.11 -0.16 -8.19
C ALA A 26 -4.74 -0.59 -8.72
N PHE A 27 -4.71 -1.32 -9.84
CA PHE A 27 -3.48 -1.85 -10.38
C PHE A 27 -2.49 -0.71 -10.70
N GLU A 28 -1.30 -0.78 -10.08
CA GLU A 28 -0.30 0.30 -10.22
C GLU A 28 0.71 0.03 -11.32
N SER A 29 0.95 -1.25 -11.68
CA SER A 29 1.96 -1.62 -12.67
C SER A 29 3.35 -1.10 -12.29
N MET A 30 3.71 -1.23 -11.03
CA MET A 30 4.95 -0.63 -10.50
C MET A 30 5.92 -1.66 -9.91
N CYS A 31 5.77 -2.95 -10.27
CA CYS A 31 6.63 -4.00 -9.73
C CYS A 31 7.44 -4.68 -10.83
N PRO A 32 8.50 -4.02 -11.35
CA PRO A 32 9.39 -4.65 -12.32
C PRO A 32 9.97 -5.93 -11.72
N GLY A 33 10.00 -7.01 -12.52
CA GLY A 33 10.44 -8.29 -12.01
C GLY A 33 9.48 -8.90 -11.00
N ASN A 34 8.27 -8.37 -10.89
CA ASN A 34 7.21 -8.87 -10.00
C ASN A 34 7.61 -8.81 -8.52
N ALA A 35 8.43 -7.84 -8.14
CA ALA A 35 8.89 -7.65 -6.78
C ALA A 35 8.57 -6.23 -6.31
N PRO A 36 8.48 -6.00 -4.99
CA PRO A 36 8.30 -4.64 -4.46
C PRO A 36 9.39 -3.71 -4.99
N SER A 37 9.01 -2.47 -5.25
CA SER A 37 9.93 -1.50 -5.85
C SER A 37 9.89 -0.18 -5.09
N GLU A 38 10.94 0.64 -5.28
CA GLU A 38 10.94 2.00 -4.78
C GLU A 38 9.79 2.81 -5.36
N GLN A 39 9.46 2.59 -6.63
CA GLN A 39 8.37 3.29 -7.28
C GLN A 39 7.04 3.01 -6.58
N LEU A 40 6.77 1.74 -6.25
CA LEU A 40 5.56 1.36 -5.54
C LEU A 40 5.52 2.01 -4.15
N PHE A 41 6.63 1.95 -3.42
CA PHE A 41 6.73 2.56 -2.11
C PHE A 41 6.49 4.06 -2.19
N ASN A 42 7.15 4.74 -3.14
CA ASN A 42 7.02 6.18 -3.28
C ASN A 42 5.60 6.59 -3.66
N TYR A 43 4.93 5.79 -4.47
CA TYR A 43 3.55 6.05 -4.85
C TYR A 43 2.64 6.06 -3.62
N HIS A 44 2.70 5.01 -2.81
CA HIS A 44 1.85 4.93 -1.61
C HIS A 44 2.25 5.94 -0.56
N THR A 45 3.53 6.26 -0.46
CA THR A 45 4.03 7.31 0.44
C THR A 45 3.45 8.66 0.06
N SER A 46 3.41 9.01 -1.22
CA SER A 46 2.86 10.29 -1.64
C SER A 46 1.35 10.35 -1.44
N VAL A 47 0.63 9.24 -1.63
CA VAL A 47 -0.78 9.17 -1.32
C VAL A 47 -1.03 9.42 0.17
N ALA A 48 -0.22 8.79 1.02
CA ALA A 48 -0.31 8.97 2.47
C ALA A 48 -0.02 10.42 2.87
N ALA A 49 1.02 11.00 2.29
CA ALA A 49 1.39 12.39 2.56
C ALA A 49 0.30 13.37 2.12
N GLY A 50 -0.50 12.99 1.13
CA GLY A 50 -1.62 13.80 0.67
C GLY A 50 -2.83 13.81 1.59
N GLY A 51 -2.83 12.99 2.63
CA GLY A 51 -3.88 13.04 3.66
C GLY A 51 -4.82 11.85 3.73
N ILE A 52 -4.63 10.84 2.89
CA ILE A 52 -5.51 9.66 2.93
C ILE A 52 -5.39 8.95 4.28
N GLY A 53 -6.50 8.40 4.79
CA GLY A 53 -6.48 7.65 6.04
C GLY A 53 -5.85 6.28 5.90
N MET A 54 -6.04 5.64 4.75
CA MET A 54 -5.51 4.31 4.46
C MET A 54 -5.38 4.14 2.95
N THR A 55 -4.36 3.43 2.51
CA THR A 55 -4.24 3.09 1.09
C THR A 55 -4.05 1.58 0.94
N ASN A 56 -4.61 1.01 -0.11
CA ASN A 56 -4.51 -0.40 -0.40
C ASN A 56 -3.56 -0.63 -1.58
N ILE A 57 -2.68 -1.62 -1.42
CA ILE A 57 -1.87 -2.09 -2.52
C ILE A 57 -2.77 -2.92 -3.44
N ALA A 58 -2.54 -2.82 -4.74
CA ALA A 58 -3.35 -3.53 -5.72
C ALA A 58 -3.15 -5.06 -5.61
N TYR A 59 -3.96 -5.80 -6.34
CA TYR A 59 -3.91 -7.24 -6.30
C TYR A 59 -2.51 -7.77 -6.62
N ALA A 60 -2.18 -8.90 -6.01
CA ALA A 60 -0.90 -9.55 -6.18
C ALA A 60 -1.14 -11.03 -6.44
N ALA A 61 -0.29 -11.63 -7.29
CA ALA A 61 -0.37 -13.07 -7.55
C ALA A 61 0.25 -13.84 -6.40
N VAL A 62 -0.31 -15.00 -6.08
CA VAL A 62 0.27 -15.91 -5.08
C VAL A 62 1.04 -17.06 -5.74
N THR A 63 0.89 -17.25 -7.04
CA THR A 63 1.62 -18.22 -7.83
C THR A 63 2.10 -17.55 -9.10
N GLN A 64 3.13 -18.14 -9.73
CA GLN A 64 3.61 -17.61 -10.99
C GLN A 64 2.53 -17.66 -12.07
N SER A 65 1.74 -18.73 -12.10
CA SER A 65 0.65 -18.87 -13.08
C SER A 65 -0.47 -17.87 -12.87
N GLY A 66 -0.56 -17.23 -11.69
CA GLY A 66 -1.55 -16.21 -11.39
C GLY A 66 -1.18 -14.82 -11.87
N LEU A 67 0.03 -14.63 -12.40
CA LEU A 67 0.45 -13.34 -12.92
C LEU A 67 -0.33 -12.99 -14.19
N SER A 68 -0.95 -11.82 -14.20
CA SER A 68 -1.71 -11.31 -15.34
C SER A 68 -0.93 -10.29 -16.15
N PHE A 69 0.03 -9.59 -15.53
CA PHE A 69 0.78 -8.50 -16.15
C PHE A 69 2.23 -8.54 -15.71
N GLU A 70 3.11 -7.99 -16.55
CA GLU A 70 4.56 -8.04 -16.30
C GLU A 70 4.98 -7.33 -15.02
N ARG A 71 4.29 -6.25 -14.67
CA ARG A 71 4.66 -5.43 -13.52
C ARG A 71 3.74 -5.65 -12.32
N GLN A 72 3.04 -6.77 -12.31
CA GLN A 72 2.22 -7.16 -11.18
C GLN A 72 3.09 -7.72 -10.07
N LEU A 73 2.73 -7.44 -8.82
CA LEU A 73 3.42 -7.99 -7.66
C LEU A 73 3.16 -9.49 -7.56
N TRP A 74 4.20 -10.24 -7.25
CA TRP A 74 4.10 -11.68 -6.98
C TRP A 74 4.49 -11.93 -5.51
N MET A 75 3.51 -12.38 -4.72
CA MET A 75 3.67 -12.64 -3.27
C MET A 75 4.36 -13.97 -3.06
N ARG A 76 5.66 -14.04 -3.32
CA ARG A 76 6.44 -15.26 -3.10
C ARG A 76 7.35 -15.09 -1.90
N PRO A 77 7.65 -16.21 -1.18
CA PRO A 77 8.48 -16.15 0.04
C PRO A 77 9.86 -15.55 -0.25
N GLY A 78 10.38 -14.80 0.70
CA GLY A 78 11.72 -14.24 0.63
C GLY A 78 11.81 -12.93 -0.15
N ILE A 79 11.15 -12.84 -1.30
CA ILE A 79 11.20 -11.63 -2.14
C ILE A 79 10.41 -10.50 -1.48
N ILE A 80 9.20 -10.78 -1.02
CA ILE A 80 8.35 -9.76 -0.38
C ILE A 80 8.98 -9.29 0.92
N SER A 81 9.35 -10.25 1.77
CA SER A 81 9.95 -9.94 3.06
C SER A 81 11.23 -9.12 2.90
N ARG A 82 12.10 -9.54 1.97
CA ARG A 82 13.35 -8.85 1.72
C ARG A 82 13.13 -7.44 1.19
N GLY A 83 12.18 -7.26 0.29
CA GLY A 83 11.86 -5.95 -0.25
C GLY A 83 11.32 -4.99 0.80
N MET A 84 10.54 -5.49 1.74
CA MET A 84 9.98 -4.67 2.83
C MET A 84 11.05 -4.37 3.88
N ASP A 85 11.82 -5.39 4.28
CA ASP A 85 12.79 -5.26 5.37
C ASP A 85 13.99 -4.40 5.00
N SER A 86 14.25 -4.18 3.73
CA SER A 86 15.36 -3.31 3.30
C SER A 86 15.06 -1.84 3.52
N ARG A 87 13.85 -1.48 3.91
CA ARG A 87 13.45 -0.10 4.12
C ARG A 87 13.98 0.43 5.44
N PRO A 88 14.30 1.72 5.52
CA PRO A 88 14.60 2.34 6.82
C PRO A 88 13.39 2.22 7.75
N PRO A 89 13.61 2.18 9.08
CA PRO A 89 12.49 2.05 10.01
C PRO A 89 11.38 3.07 9.81
N GLN A 90 11.71 4.31 9.49
CA GLN A 90 10.70 5.34 9.27
C GLN A 90 9.82 5.05 8.04
N ALA A 91 10.30 4.26 7.09
CA ALA A 91 9.53 3.91 5.90
C ALA A 91 8.41 2.92 6.21
N HIS A 92 8.48 2.24 7.35
CA HIS A 92 7.47 1.29 7.77
C HIS A 92 6.43 1.91 8.69
N ARG A 93 6.61 3.17 9.05
CA ARG A 93 5.67 3.84 9.94
C ARG A 93 4.44 4.28 9.17
N ARG A 94 3.30 4.24 9.87
CA ARG A 94 2.11 4.87 9.34
C ARG A 94 2.25 6.37 9.45
N TYR A 95 1.78 7.06 8.45
CA TYR A 95 1.77 8.52 8.50
C TYR A 95 0.68 9.00 9.44
N PRO A 96 0.96 10.02 10.23
CA PRO A 96 -0.04 10.56 11.16
C PRO A 96 -1.24 11.16 10.45
#